data_50c2b971330401001f46bdbcd5653562
#
_entry.id   50c2b971330401001f46bdbcd5653562
#
_cell.length_a   1.000
_cell.length_b   1.000
_cell.length_c   1.000
_cell.angle_alpha   90.00
_cell.angle_beta   90.00
_cell.angle_gamma   90.00
#
_symmetry.space_group_name_H-M   'P 1'
#
loop_
_entity.id
_entity.type
_entity.pdbx_description
1 polymer ?
#
loop_
_entity_poly.entity_id
_entity_poly.type
_entity_poly.pdbx_seq_one_letter_code
_entity_poly.pdbx_strand_id
1 'polypeptide(L)'
;MVKKTGVGFLLSLVFVLFTYSSAVAEWYVGGAVGVAIPHETDDLESTGTGFTITASGFDSDSAFVGGIKGGYFFESIPYLGVEVNWAMSAPDVDQEPVTLTITGTVTGLGAGQATGDFLLSADVDSVSSFGFLAMLRATNEDAKAKYNGIQPFLGLGFTVSTIDVNSATLFNTAGTQLSTTANSDSSTGVGFLLSAGLNYIVSDNIKVYSEYSFQTVEHTLTMDTNVNSELTSDGSAVVFGASYSF
;
A
#
# COMPACT_ATOMS: atom_id res chain seq x y z
N MET A 1 -17.06 3.99 17.12
CA MET A 1 -16.44 5.06 17.95
C MET A 1 -15.03 4.60 18.32
N VAL A 2 -14.07 4.76 17.41
CA VAL A 2 -12.67 4.31 17.59
C VAL A 2 -11.98 5.28 18.52
N LYS A 3 -11.40 4.75 19.60
CA LYS A 3 -10.72 5.54 20.63
C LYS A 3 -9.48 6.21 20.03
N LYS A 4 -9.49 7.55 19.96
CA LYS A 4 -8.39 8.44 19.51
C LYS A 4 -7.10 8.35 20.39
N THR A 5 -6.99 7.37 21.27
CA THR A 5 -5.87 7.22 22.22
C THR A 5 -4.64 6.49 21.66
N GLY A 6 -4.77 5.75 20.56
CA GLY A 6 -3.64 4.98 19.99
C GLY A 6 -2.61 5.82 19.22
N VAL A 7 -3.08 6.81 18.47
CA VAL A 7 -2.20 7.65 17.62
C VAL A 7 -1.30 8.56 18.47
N GLY A 8 -1.79 9.06 19.60
CA GLY A 8 -0.99 9.90 20.50
C GLY A 8 0.15 9.13 21.19
N PHE A 9 -0.04 7.84 21.45
CA PHE A 9 1.00 7.01 22.06
C PHE A 9 2.12 6.64 21.08
N LEU A 10 1.77 6.34 19.83
CA LEU A 10 2.74 6.09 18.76
C LEU A 10 3.58 7.33 18.44
N LEU A 11 2.95 8.49 18.33
CA LEU A 11 3.65 9.78 18.13
C LEU A 11 4.58 10.13 19.30
N SER A 12 4.19 9.88 20.55
CA SER A 12 5.05 10.12 21.72
C SER A 12 6.20 9.12 21.80
N LEU A 13 6.02 7.86 21.41
CA LEU A 13 7.10 6.86 21.35
C LEU A 13 8.14 7.22 20.29
N VAL A 14 7.71 7.68 19.12
CA VAL A 14 8.58 8.20 18.07
C VAL A 14 9.34 9.43 18.59
N PHE A 15 8.67 10.37 19.27
CA PHE A 15 9.32 11.58 19.81
C PHE A 15 10.35 11.28 20.91
N VAL A 16 10.14 10.28 21.75
CA VAL A 16 11.09 9.86 22.78
C VAL A 16 12.36 9.23 22.17
N LEU A 17 12.25 8.54 21.05
CA LEU A 17 13.42 8.01 20.34
C LEU A 17 14.30 9.12 19.73
N PHE A 18 13.75 10.32 19.47
CA PHE A 18 14.49 11.48 18.94
C PHE A 18 15.33 12.23 19.96
N THR A 19 15.13 12.03 21.27
CA THR A 19 15.79 12.83 22.32
C THR A 19 17.09 12.24 22.88
N TYR A 20 17.52 11.05 22.46
CA TYR A 20 18.69 10.35 23.01
C TYR A 20 19.78 10.05 21.98
N SER A 21 20.26 11.05 21.22
CA SER A 21 21.42 10.82 20.39
C SER A 21 22.29 12.07 20.31
N SER A 22 23.39 12.06 21.04
CA SER A 22 24.49 13.00 20.92
C SER A 22 25.73 12.32 20.29
N ALA A 23 25.57 11.64 19.17
CA ALA A 23 26.65 11.08 18.39
C ALA A 23 26.21 11.03 16.93
N VAL A 24 27.10 11.15 15.99
CA VAL A 24 26.88 11.37 14.55
C VAL A 24 26.03 10.28 13.89
N ALA A 25 24.79 10.24 14.26
CA ALA A 25 23.76 9.40 13.71
C ALA A 25 23.25 10.04 12.42
N GLU A 26 23.06 9.30 11.35
CA GLU A 26 22.55 9.85 10.08
C GLU A 26 21.04 9.82 10.08
N TRP A 27 20.41 10.94 10.43
CA TRP A 27 19.01 11.19 10.19
C TRP A 27 18.80 11.63 8.74
N TYR A 28 17.71 11.23 8.15
CA TYR A 28 17.32 11.75 6.83
C TYR A 28 15.83 11.92 6.71
N VAL A 29 15.45 12.84 5.84
CA VAL A 29 14.07 13.01 5.36
C VAL A 29 14.11 13.06 3.85
N GLY A 30 13.05 12.59 3.21
CA GLY A 30 12.96 12.56 1.75
C GLY A 30 11.54 12.65 1.25
N GLY A 31 11.42 12.93 -0.05
CA GLY A 31 10.17 12.88 -0.78
C GLY A 31 10.37 12.24 -2.14
N ALA A 32 9.33 11.59 -2.64
CA ALA A 32 9.32 10.90 -3.91
C ALA A 32 7.99 11.04 -4.63
N VAL A 33 8.08 10.86 -5.94
CA VAL A 33 6.94 10.72 -6.84
C VAL A 33 7.20 9.56 -7.81
N GLY A 34 6.14 8.94 -8.30
CA GLY A 34 6.28 7.81 -9.20
C GLY A 34 4.97 7.23 -9.67
N VAL A 35 4.99 5.94 -9.96
CA VAL A 35 3.83 5.19 -10.44
C VAL A 35 3.62 3.98 -9.54
N ALA A 36 2.41 3.86 -9.03
CA ALA A 36 1.90 2.62 -8.45
C ALA A 36 1.46 1.69 -9.58
N ILE A 37 1.95 0.48 -9.54
CA ILE A 37 1.65 -0.58 -10.49
C ILE A 37 0.89 -1.65 -9.70
N PRO A 38 -0.41 -1.74 -9.85
CA PRO A 38 -1.17 -2.79 -9.20
C PRO A 38 -0.81 -4.15 -9.82
N HIS A 39 -0.91 -5.17 -9.00
CA HIS A 39 -0.90 -6.55 -9.45
C HIS A 39 -2.33 -7.06 -9.54
N GLU A 40 -2.48 -8.24 -10.16
CA GLU A 40 -3.76 -8.95 -10.09
C GLU A 40 -4.20 -8.99 -8.61
N THR A 41 -5.39 -8.49 -8.37
CA THR A 41 -6.00 -8.55 -7.06
C THR A 41 -6.43 -9.99 -6.82
N ASP A 42 -6.01 -10.58 -5.70
CA ASP A 42 -6.53 -11.87 -5.27
C ASP A 42 -8.05 -11.79 -5.12
N ASP A 43 -8.69 -12.95 -5.11
CA ASP A 43 -10.14 -13.07 -5.06
C ASP A 43 -10.76 -12.16 -3.98
N LEU A 44 -11.69 -11.30 -4.38
CA LEU A 44 -12.56 -10.59 -3.46
C LEU A 44 -13.64 -11.55 -2.98
N GLU A 45 -13.54 -11.97 -1.73
CA GLU A 45 -14.56 -12.84 -1.12
C GLU A 45 -15.54 -12.02 -0.28
N SER A 46 -16.81 -12.08 -0.64
CA SER A 46 -17.91 -11.43 0.07
C SER A 46 -18.82 -12.48 0.68
N THR A 47 -18.86 -12.56 2.01
CA THR A 47 -19.67 -13.53 2.74
C THR A 47 -20.87 -12.86 3.41
N GLY A 48 -22.05 -13.33 3.07
CA GLY A 48 -23.32 -12.93 3.67
C GLY A 48 -24.04 -14.11 4.34
N THR A 49 -25.22 -13.84 4.91
CA THR A 49 -26.00 -14.89 5.56
C THR A 49 -26.49 -15.93 4.55
N GLY A 50 -25.81 -17.08 4.49
CA GLY A 50 -26.17 -18.23 3.66
C GLY A 50 -25.64 -18.19 2.22
N PHE A 51 -24.75 -17.26 1.88
CA PHE A 51 -24.08 -17.22 0.59
C PHE A 51 -22.66 -16.68 0.68
N THR A 52 -21.83 -17.03 -0.29
CA THR A 52 -20.52 -16.46 -0.54
C THR A 52 -20.45 -16.06 -2.02
N ILE A 53 -19.92 -14.88 -2.29
CA ILE A 53 -19.63 -14.37 -3.64
C ILE A 53 -18.12 -14.20 -3.72
N THR A 54 -17.49 -14.83 -4.70
CA THR A 54 -16.08 -14.63 -5.02
C THR A 54 -15.99 -13.93 -6.36
N ALA A 55 -15.32 -12.78 -6.40
CA ALA A 55 -14.98 -12.08 -7.63
C ALA A 55 -13.48 -12.24 -7.87
N SER A 56 -13.10 -12.71 -9.06
CA SER A 56 -11.71 -12.97 -9.44
C SER A 56 -11.37 -12.39 -10.80
N GLY A 57 -10.07 -12.11 -10.98
CA GLY A 57 -9.50 -11.74 -12.27
C GLY A 57 -9.66 -10.26 -12.64
N PHE A 58 -9.71 -9.35 -11.65
CA PHE A 58 -9.74 -7.91 -11.93
C PHE A 58 -8.44 -7.24 -11.52
N ASP A 59 -8.02 -6.28 -12.35
CA ASP A 59 -6.86 -5.42 -12.11
C ASP A 59 -7.30 -3.98 -11.86
N SER A 60 -6.51 -3.24 -11.10
CA SER A 60 -6.67 -1.81 -11.02
C SER A 60 -5.70 -1.11 -11.99
N ASP A 61 -6.03 0.12 -12.38
CA ASP A 61 -5.16 0.92 -13.22
C ASP A 61 -3.90 1.39 -12.49
N SER A 62 -2.82 1.59 -13.26
CA SER A 62 -1.62 2.23 -12.73
C SER A 62 -1.93 3.68 -12.35
N ALA A 63 -1.51 4.09 -11.17
CA ALA A 63 -1.79 5.41 -10.63
C ALA A 63 -0.50 6.19 -10.32
N PHE A 64 -0.62 7.51 -10.33
CA PHE A 64 0.43 8.35 -9.76
C PHE A 64 0.53 8.11 -8.25
N VAL A 65 1.76 7.98 -7.74
CA VAL A 65 2.04 7.88 -6.30
C VAL A 65 2.97 8.98 -5.88
N GLY A 66 2.68 9.59 -4.75
CA GLY A 66 3.55 10.56 -4.06
C GLY A 66 3.73 10.19 -2.61
N GLY A 67 4.89 10.50 -2.04
CA GLY A 67 5.16 10.15 -0.65
C GLY A 67 6.32 10.89 -0.03
N ILE A 68 6.41 10.75 1.28
CA ILE A 68 7.50 11.25 2.11
C ILE A 68 8.04 10.13 2.98
N LYS A 69 9.31 10.22 3.34
CA LYS A 69 9.96 9.26 4.23
C LYS A 69 10.94 9.94 5.18
N GLY A 70 11.16 9.32 6.31
CA GLY A 70 12.18 9.73 7.25
C GLY A 70 12.77 8.52 7.95
N GLY A 71 14.06 8.56 8.20
CA GLY A 71 14.73 7.41 8.77
C GLY A 71 16.00 7.78 9.51
N TYR A 72 16.59 6.74 10.07
CA TYR A 72 17.74 6.83 10.92
C TYR A 72 18.66 5.63 10.69
N PHE A 73 19.93 5.87 10.40
CA PHE A 73 20.96 4.83 10.37
C PHE A 73 21.83 4.89 11.63
N PHE A 74 22.04 3.71 12.22
CA PHE A 74 22.76 3.59 13.50
C PHE A 74 24.25 3.89 13.31
N GLU A 75 24.82 4.72 14.17
CA GLU A 75 26.25 5.05 14.12
C GLU A 75 27.14 3.82 14.29
N SER A 76 26.82 2.96 15.26
CA SER A 76 27.60 1.74 15.54
C SER A 76 27.49 0.68 14.44
N ILE A 77 26.44 0.77 13.59
CA ILE A 77 26.15 -0.18 12.52
C ILE A 77 25.63 0.62 11.30
N PRO A 78 26.49 1.37 10.59
CA PRO A 78 26.06 2.37 9.60
C PRO A 78 25.37 1.80 8.34
N TYR A 79 25.38 0.49 8.18
CA TYR A 79 24.64 -0.21 7.13
C TYR A 79 23.21 -0.60 7.57
N LEU A 80 22.87 -0.50 8.86
CA LEU A 80 21.56 -0.83 9.41
C LEU A 80 20.83 0.43 9.87
N GLY A 81 19.53 0.50 9.60
CA GLY A 81 18.70 1.63 9.97
C GLY A 81 17.23 1.27 10.11
N VAL A 82 16.42 2.28 10.39
CA VAL A 82 14.96 2.21 10.39
C VAL A 82 14.40 3.35 9.56
N GLU A 83 13.28 3.10 8.87
CA GLU A 83 12.58 4.09 8.06
C GLU A 83 11.08 4.05 8.36
N VAL A 84 10.47 5.21 8.37
CA VAL A 84 9.02 5.37 8.31
C VAL A 84 8.72 6.12 7.03
N ASN A 85 7.75 5.62 6.27
CA ASN A 85 7.28 6.29 5.07
C ASN A 85 5.76 6.46 5.08
N TRP A 86 5.30 7.41 4.30
CA TRP A 86 3.89 7.60 3.97
C TRP A 86 3.80 7.81 2.48
N ALA A 87 2.88 7.11 1.85
CA ALA A 87 2.61 7.21 0.42
C ALA A 87 1.11 7.31 0.18
N MET A 88 0.73 7.98 -0.89
CA MET A 88 -0.65 8.14 -1.33
C MET A 88 -0.75 7.97 -2.84
N SER A 89 -1.77 7.24 -3.28
CA SER A 89 -2.15 7.07 -4.68
C SER A 89 -3.68 7.06 -4.80
N ALA A 90 -4.19 7.20 -6.02
CA ALA A 90 -5.61 7.10 -6.35
C ALA A 90 -5.74 6.26 -7.62
N PRO A 91 -5.72 4.92 -7.52
CA PRO A 91 -5.97 4.03 -8.65
C PRO A 91 -7.46 3.93 -8.91
N ASP A 92 -7.88 3.92 -10.17
CA ASP A 92 -9.24 3.63 -10.59
C ASP A 92 -9.35 2.17 -11.09
N VAL A 93 -10.57 1.64 -11.11
CA VAL A 93 -10.90 0.35 -11.75
C VAL A 93 -11.97 0.62 -12.80
N ASP A 94 -11.57 0.62 -14.08
CA ASP A 94 -12.44 0.95 -15.20
C ASP A 94 -12.94 -0.31 -15.92
N GLN A 95 -14.17 -0.74 -15.59
CA GLN A 95 -14.90 -1.83 -16.27
C GLN A 95 -14.04 -3.08 -16.55
N GLU A 96 -13.28 -3.52 -15.54
CA GLU A 96 -12.45 -4.70 -15.65
C GLU A 96 -13.28 -5.98 -15.69
N PRO A 97 -12.92 -6.95 -16.55
CA PRO A 97 -13.58 -8.24 -16.59
C PRO A 97 -13.39 -9.00 -15.27
N VAL A 98 -14.48 -9.42 -14.65
CA VAL A 98 -14.46 -10.24 -13.43
C VAL A 98 -15.29 -11.49 -13.61
N THR A 99 -14.81 -12.58 -13.04
CA THR A 99 -15.59 -13.82 -12.93
C THR A 99 -16.21 -13.89 -11.54
N LEU A 100 -17.55 -13.83 -11.47
CA LEU A 100 -18.26 -13.98 -10.21
C LEU A 100 -18.69 -15.43 -10.02
N THR A 101 -18.30 -15.99 -8.88
CA THR A 101 -18.77 -17.31 -8.42
C THR A 101 -19.64 -17.12 -7.17
N ILE A 102 -20.90 -17.51 -7.25
CA ILE A 102 -21.86 -17.41 -6.17
C ILE A 102 -22.13 -18.80 -5.63
N THR A 103 -21.89 -19.02 -4.35
CA THR A 103 -22.15 -20.29 -3.66
C THR A 103 -23.14 -20.07 -2.53
N GLY A 104 -24.21 -20.87 -2.47
CA GLY A 104 -25.22 -20.76 -1.42
C GLY A 104 -26.59 -20.32 -1.92
N THR A 105 -27.35 -19.61 -1.10
CA THR A 105 -28.72 -19.17 -1.42
C THR A 105 -28.77 -17.66 -1.44
N VAL A 106 -28.92 -17.08 -2.63
CA VAL A 106 -29.16 -15.64 -2.82
C VAL A 106 -30.62 -15.43 -3.17
N THR A 107 -31.27 -14.50 -2.47
CA THR A 107 -32.69 -14.16 -2.73
C THR A 107 -32.86 -13.73 -4.19
N GLY A 108 -33.64 -14.48 -4.93
CA GLY A 108 -33.95 -14.26 -6.36
C GLY A 108 -33.10 -15.09 -7.34
N LEU A 109 -32.00 -15.73 -6.92
CA LEU A 109 -31.16 -16.59 -7.77
C LEU A 109 -31.30 -18.09 -7.46
N GLY A 110 -31.96 -18.44 -6.35
CA GLY A 110 -32.08 -19.83 -5.90
C GLY A 110 -30.87 -20.34 -5.11
N ALA A 111 -30.91 -21.63 -4.73
CA ALA A 111 -29.80 -22.30 -4.04
C ALA A 111 -28.91 -23.03 -5.06
N GLY A 112 -27.60 -22.87 -4.94
CA GLY A 112 -26.66 -23.57 -5.81
C GLY A 112 -25.34 -22.81 -5.98
N GLN A 113 -24.59 -23.22 -6.98
CA GLN A 113 -23.40 -22.53 -7.45
C GLN A 113 -23.70 -21.98 -8.86
N ALA A 114 -23.47 -20.68 -9.05
CA ALA A 114 -23.55 -20.03 -10.35
C ALA A 114 -22.24 -19.27 -10.60
N THR A 115 -21.72 -19.40 -11.82
CA THR A 115 -20.54 -18.65 -12.27
C THR A 115 -20.89 -17.88 -13.53
N GLY A 116 -20.43 -16.65 -13.63
CA GLY A 116 -20.67 -15.80 -14.80
C GLY A 116 -19.66 -14.69 -14.92
N ASP A 117 -19.46 -14.20 -16.13
CA ASP A 117 -18.55 -13.09 -16.45
C ASP A 117 -19.31 -11.76 -16.39
N PHE A 118 -18.70 -10.77 -15.76
CA PHE A 118 -19.23 -9.42 -15.57
C PHE A 118 -18.10 -8.41 -15.78
N LEU A 119 -18.45 -7.11 -15.73
CA LEU A 119 -17.49 -6.01 -15.69
C LEU A 119 -17.66 -5.29 -14.35
N LEU A 120 -16.55 -5.06 -13.66
CA LEU A 120 -16.49 -4.31 -12.41
C LEU A 120 -15.87 -2.94 -12.69
N SER A 121 -16.49 -1.89 -12.14
CA SER A 121 -15.89 -0.56 -12.05
C SER A 121 -15.92 -0.11 -10.61
N ALA A 122 -14.80 0.41 -10.09
CA ALA A 122 -14.72 0.97 -8.76
C ALA A 122 -14.03 2.34 -8.79
N ASP A 123 -14.68 3.30 -8.17
CA ASP A 123 -14.16 4.65 -7.94
C ASP A 123 -13.44 4.66 -6.60
N VAL A 124 -12.10 4.65 -6.65
CA VAL A 124 -11.23 4.66 -5.47
C VAL A 124 -10.72 6.09 -5.25
N ASP A 125 -11.22 6.73 -4.20
CA ASP A 125 -10.81 8.10 -3.86
C ASP A 125 -9.33 8.19 -3.50
N SER A 126 -8.87 7.28 -2.66
CA SER A 126 -7.45 7.23 -2.28
C SER A 126 -7.02 5.90 -1.66
N VAL A 127 -5.76 5.59 -1.85
CA VAL A 127 -5.02 4.58 -1.09
C VAL A 127 -3.88 5.28 -0.36
N SER A 128 -3.91 5.23 0.97
CA SER A 128 -2.90 5.87 1.84
C SER A 128 -2.20 4.81 2.67
N SER A 129 -0.88 4.73 2.61
CA SER A 129 -0.08 3.70 3.28
C SER A 129 0.99 4.31 4.18
N PHE A 130 1.11 3.78 5.39
CA PHE A 130 2.20 4.05 6.33
C PHE A 130 3.08 2.81 6.47
N GLY A 131 4.35 2.92 6.08
CA GLY A 131 5.32 1.84 6.18
C GLY A 131 6.31 2.04 7.32
N PHE A 132 6.74 0.92 7.90
CA PHE A 132 7.78 0.84 8.93
C PHE A 132 8.76 -0.24 8.49
N LEU A 133 10.00 0.15 8.22
CA LEU A 133 11.01 -0.74 7.64
C LEU A 133 12.28 -0.79 8.48
N ALA A 134 12.86 -1.98 8.56
CA ALA A 134 14.26 -2.17 8.85
C ALA A 134 15.03 -2.01 7.54
N MET A 135 16.05 -1.16 7.53
CA MET A 135 16.80 -0.77 6.35
C MET A 135 18.21 -1.31 6.38
N LEU A 136 18.65 -1.86 5.26
CA LEU A 136 20.04 -2.21 5.00
C LEU A 136 20.54 -1.37 3.82
N ARG A 137 21.77 -0.83 3.92
CA ARG A 137 22.40 -0.09 2.81
C ARG A 137 23.91 -0.30 2.77
N ALA A 138 24.53 -0.06 1.63
CA ALA A 138 25.98 0.17 1.61
C ALA A 138 26.31 1.44 2.41
N THR A 139 27.46 1.47 3.09
CA THR A 139 27.88 2.68 3.80
C THR A 139 28.20 3.82 2.83
N ASN A 140 28.19 5.06 3.29
CA ASN A 140 28.53 6.19 2.45
C ASN A 140 30.00 6.12 1.97
N GLU A 141 30.90 5.61 2.80
CA GLU A 141 32.30 5.41 2.46
C GLU A 141 32.46 4.37 1.36
N ASP A 142 31.82 3.19 1.50
CA ASP A 142 31.85 2.16 0.48
C ASP A 142 31.21 2.63 -0.83
N ALA A 143 30.11 3.36 -0.76
CA ALA A 143 29.44 3.90 -1.93
C ALA A 143 30.36 4.85 -2.71
N LYS A 144 31.04 5.78 -2.02
CA LYS A 144 31.99 6.71 -2.66
C LYS A 144 33.24 6.01 -3.16
N ALA A 145 33.82 5.11 -2.37
CA ALA A 145 35.10 4.47 -2.70
C ALA A 145 35.00 3.35 -3.75
N LYS A 146 33.90 2.57 -3.73
CA LYS A 146 33.80 1.36 -4.55
C LYS A 146 32.76 1.48 -5.66
N TYR A 147 31.73 2.35 -5.51
CA TYR A 147 30.54 2.37 -6.36
C TYR A 147 30.25 3.74 -6.98
N ASN A 148 31.24 4.65 -7.03
CA ASN A 148 31.11 6.00 -7.63
C ASN A 148 29.89 6.80 -7.09
N GLY A 149 29.60 6.67 -5.81
CA GLY A 149 28.49 7.35 -5.16
C GLY A 149 27.14 6.62 -5.24
N ILE A 150 27.07 5.46 -5.88
CA ILE A 150 25.87 4.62 -5.90
C ILE A 150 25.81 3.82 -4.59
N GLN A 151 24.68 3.90 -3.90
CA GLN A 151 24.43 3.25 -2.62
C GLN A 151 23.18 2.38 -2.73
N PRO A 152 23.31 1.06 -2.94
CA PRO A 152 22.17 0.16 -2.91
C PRO A 152 21.59 0.06 -1.50
N PHE A 153 20.28 -0.11 -1.43
CA PHE A 153 19.55 -0.32 -0.18
C PHE A 153 18.44 -1.35 -0.34
N LEU A 154 18.07 -1.95 0.78
CA LEU A 154 16.97 -2.89 0.92
C LEU A 154 16.20 -2.54 2.21
N GLY A 155 14.88 -2.55 2.17
CA GLY A 155 13.98 -2.37 3.30
C GLY A 155 13.03 -3.54 3.44
N LEU A 156 12.77 -3.96 4.67
CA LEU A 156 11.84 -5.01 5.01
C LEU A 156 11.02 -4.59 6.21
N GLY A 157 9.70 -4.74 6.14
CA GLY A 157 8.86 -4.30 7.24
C GLY A 157 7.39 -4.58 7.06
N PHE A 158 6.57 -3.75 7.68
CA PHE A 158 5.13 -3.83 7.59
C PHE A 158 4.54 -2.48 7.18
N THR A 159 3.35 -2.53 6.63
CA THR A 159 2.57 -1.36 6.24
C THR A 159 1.18 -1.39 6.88
N VAL A 160 0.65 -0.21 7.15
CA VAL A 160 -0.75 0.02 7.47
C VAL A 160 -1.33 0.82 6.32
N SER A 161 -2.24 0.22 5.57
CA SER A 161 -2.85 0.85 4.41
C SER A 161 -4.33 1.11 4.65
N THR A 162 -4.80 2.26 4.21
CA THR A 162 -6.22 2.61 4.20
C THR A 162 -6.62 2.83 2.75
N ILE A 163 -7.69 2.17 2.33
CA ILE A 163 -8.35 2.36 1.04
C ILE A 163 -9.70 3.02 1.28
N ASP A 164 -9.97 4.09 0.55
CA ASP A 164 -11.25 4.80 0.54
C ASP A 164 -11.92 4.57 -0.83
N VAL A 165 -13.08 3.90 -0.83
CA VAL A 165 -13.85 3.57 -2.02
C VAL A 165 -15.14 4.38 -2.02
N ASN A 166 -15.39 5.15 -3.06
CA ASN A 166 -16.61 5.96 -3.20
C ASN A 166 -17.79 5.14 -3.71
N SER A 167 -17.56 4.30 -4.71
CA SER A 167 -18.60 3.44 -5.29
C SER A 167 -18.00 2.24 -6.01
N ALA A 168 -18.78 1.17 -6.08
CA ALA A 168 -18.49 0.04 -6.95
C ALA A 168 -19.74 -0.27 -7.79
N THR A 169 -19.55 -0.48 -9.09
CA THR A 169 -20.62 -0.72 -10.05
C THR A 169 -20.36 -1.99 -10.84
N LEU A 170 -21.36 -2.85 -10.90
CA LEU A 170 -21.32 -4.09 -11.66
C LEU A 170 -22.13 -3.94 -12.95
N PHE A 171 -21.54 -4.36 -14.07
CA PHE A 171 -22.18 -4.37 -15.39
C PHE A 171 -22.21 -5.81 -15.93
N ASN A 172 -23.15 -6.09 -16.83
CA ASN A 172 -23.07 -7.29 -17.64
C ASN A 172 -22.04 -7.10 -18.76
N THR A 173 -21.68 -8.19 -19.44
CA THR A 173 -20.71 -8.19 -20.56
C THR A 173 -21.16 -7.34 -21.78
N ALA A 174 -22.43 -6.91 -21.82
CA ALA A 174 -22.94 -5.96 -22.83
C ALA A 174 -22.83 -4.49 -22.37
N GLY A 175 -22.23 -4.23 -21.20
CA GLY A 175 -22.09 -2.88 -20.65
C GLY A 175 -23.33 -2.32 -19.99
N THR A 176 -24.36 -3.16 -19.71
CA THR A 176 -25.57 -2.71 -19.00
C THR A 176 -25.32 -2.80 -17.50
N GLN A 177 -25.51 -1.69 -16.80
CA GLN A 177 -25.41 -1.62 -15.35
C GLN A 177 -26.44 -2.54 -14.67
N LEU A 178 -25.95 -3.39 -13.77
CA LEU A 178 -26.76 -4.33 -13.01
C LEU A 178 -26.97 -3.88 -11.57
N SER A 179 -25.93 -3.34 -10.94
CA SER A 179 -25.97 -2.90 -9.55
C SER A 179 -24.93 -1.79 -9.33
N THR A 180 -25.22 -0.89 -8.41
CA THR A 180 -24.25 0.07 -7.86
C THR A 180 -24.38 0.06 -6.36
N THR A 181 -23.26 -0.12 -5.66
CA THR A 181 -23.16 0.20 -4.24
C THR A 181 -22.70 1.64 -4.13
N ALA A 182 -23.63 2.51 -3.75
CA ALA A 182 -23.40 3.96 -3.63
C ALA A 182 -22.91 4.39 -2.23
N ASN A 183 -22.52 3.44 -1.40
CA ASN A 183 -22.02 3.75 -0.06
C ASN A 183 -20.51 3.81 -0.10
N SER A 184 -19.95 5.00 0.17
CA SER A 184 -18.53 5.12 0.43
C SER A 184 -18.15 4.28 1.65
N ASP A 185 -17.13 3.47 1.52
CA ASP A 185 -16.55 2.69 2.62
C ASP A 185 -15.05 2.90 2.68
N SER A 186 -14.52 2.80 3.88
CA SER A 186 -13.09 2.95 4.16
C SER A 186 -12.61 1.75 4.95
N SER A 187 -11.59 1.10 4.45
CA SER A 187 -10.98 -0.05 5.12
C SER A 187 -9.52 0.20 5.42
N THR A 188 -9.10 -0.18 6.62
CA THR A 188 -7.70 -0.14 7.02
C THR A 188 -7.20 -1.56 7.25
N GLY A 189 -6.15 -1.91 6.53
CA GLY A 189 -5.47 -3.20 6.62
C GLY A 189 -4.04 -3.07 7.11
N VAL A 190 -3.48 -4.21 7.50
CA VAL A 190 -2.06 -4.33 7.86
C VAL A 190 -1.44 -5.36 6.94
N GLY A 191 -0.22 -5.08 6.49
CA GLY A 191 0.43 -5.94 5.53
C GLY A 191 1.95 -5.93 5.63
N PHE A 192 2.55 -6.64 4.71
CA PHE A 192 3.99 -6.72 4.54
C PHE A 192 4.47 -5.66 3.55
N LEU A 193 5.67 -5.11 3.76
CA LEU A 193 6.30 -4.14 2.88
C LEU A 193 7.76 -4.53 2.63
N LEU A 194 8.11 -4.61 1.35
CA LEU A 194 9.48 -4.77 0.87
C LEU A 194 9.84 -3.55 0.03
N SER A 195 11.04 -2.99 0.22
CA SER A 195 11.59 -1.98 -0.68
C SER A 195 13.02 -2.30 -1.08
N ALA A 196 13.40 -1.93 -2.29
CA ALA A 196 14.77 -2.04 -2.78
C ALA A 196 15.06 -0.88 -3.73
N GLY A 197 16.29 -0.35 -3.66
CA GLY A 197 16.60 0.79 -4.50
C GLY A 197 18.07 1.17 -4.51
N LEU A 198 18.32 2.28 -5.19
CA LEU A 198 19.64 2.87 -5.35
C LEU A 198 19.56 4.35 -4.96
N ASN A 199 20.41 4.77 -4.04
CA ASN A 199 20.72 6.17 -3.80
C ASN A 199 21.93 6.56 -4.65
N TYR A 200 21.93 7.78 -5.15
CA TYR A 200 23.13 8.43 -5.70
C TYR A 200 23.48 9.64 -4.82
N ILE A 201 24.69 9.64 -4.29
CA ILE A 201 25.20 10.68 -3.39
C ILE A 201 25.61 11.88 -4.23
N VAL A 202 24.77 12.93 -4.22
CA VAL A 202 25.03 14.21 -4.92
C VAL A 202 25.99 15.08 -4.11
N SER A 203 25.79 15.11 -2.79
CA SER A 203 26.65 15.80 -1.83
C SER A 203 26.63 15.05 -0.48
N ASP A 204 27.38 15.54 0.51
CA ASP A 204 27.41 14.91 1.83
C ASP A 204 26.01 14.84 2.49
N ASN A 205 25.13 15.78 2.18
CA ASN A 205 23.81 15.87 2.76
C ASN A 205 22.67 15.51 1.79
N ILE A 206 22.91 15.47 0.46
CA ILE A 206 21.86 15.29 -0.54
C ILE A 206 22.08 14.01 -1.31
N LYS A 207 21.04 13.20 -1.36
CA LYS A 207 20.96 12.00 -2.20
C LYS A 207 19.73 12.09 -3.10
N VAL A 208 19.85 11.61 -4.33
CA VAL A 208 18.69 11.29 -5.18
C VAL A 208 18.54 9.78 -5.22
N TYR A 209 17.31 9.28 -5.33
CA TYR A 209 17.10 7.84 -5.30
C TYR A 209 16.04 7.37 -6.28
N SER A 210 16.15 6.10 -6.64
CA SER A 210 15.09 5.31 -7.23
C SER A 210 14.78 4.14 -6.32
N GLU A 211 13.51 3.84 -6.17
CA GLU A 211 13.03 2.79 -5.27
C GLU A 211 11.92 2.01 -5.94
N TYR A 212 11.99 0.70 -5.83
CA TYR A 212 10.89 -0.21 -6.06
C TYR A 212 10.38 -0.68 -4.71
N SER A 213 9.09 -0.62 -4.49
CA SER A 213 8.43 -1.18 -3.32
C SER A 213 7.36 -2.18 -3.74
N PHE A 214 7.18 -3.20 -2.92
CA PHE A 214 6.11 -4.19 -3.02
C PHE A 214 5.42 -4.29 -1.66
N GLN A 215 4.10 -4.26 -1.66
CA GLN A 215 3.29 -4.47 -0.47
C GLN A 215 2.17 -5.47 -0.74
N THR A 216 1.80 -6.22 0.28
CA THR A 216 0.60 -7.05 0.32
C THR A 216 -0.17 -6.71 1.58
N VAL A 217 -1.47 -6.39 1.45
CA VAL A 217 -2.30 -5.90 2.54
C VAL A 217 -3.66 -6.58 2.49
N GLU A 218 -4.11 -7.11 3.62
CA GLU A 218 -5.47 -7.63 3.79
C GLU A 218 -6.40 -6.51 4.27
N HIS A 219 -7.47 -6.27 3.52
CA HIS A 219 -8.53 -5.31 3.83
C HIS A 219 -9.84 -6.04 4.11
N THR A 220 -10.57 -5.57 5.11
CA THR A 220 -11.94 -6.03 5.36
C THR A 220 -12.89 -4.86 5.12
N LEU A 221 -13.72 -4.97 4.12
CA LEU A 221 -14.75 -4.00 3.75
C LEU A 221 -16.12 -4.51 4.24
N THR A 222 -16.94 -3.62 4.81
CA THR A 222 -18.31 -3.94 5.21
C THR A 222 -19.27 -3.24 4.25
N MET A 223 -19.63 -3.90 3.16
CA MET A 223 -20.45 -3.29 2.08
C MET A 223 -21.93 -3.17 2.43
N ASP A 224 -22.41 -3.93 3.41
CA ASP A 224 -23.78 -3.87 3.95
C ASP A 224 -23.78 -4.44 5.38
N THR A 225 -24.84 -4.18 6.14
CA THR A 225 -25.00 -4.59 7.55
C THR A 225 -24.77 -6.08 7.82
N ASN A 226 -24.77 -6.93 6.80
CA ASN A 226 -24.59 -8.38 6.91
C ASN A 226 -23.65 -9.00 5.85
N VAL A 227 -22.85 -8.19 5.16
CA VAL A 227 -21.90 -8.66 4.14
C VAL A 227 -20.53 -8.14 4.46
N ASN A 228 -19.62 -9.04 4.84
CA ASN A 228 -18.21 -8.74 5.00
C ASN A 228 -17.47 -9.19 3.73
N SER A 229 -16.62 -8.32 3.21
CA SER A 229 -15.78 -8.60 2.06
C SER A 229 -14.32 -8.55 2.50
N GLU A 230 -13.60 -9.61 2.23
CA GLU A 230 -12.15 -9.69 2.45
C GLU A 230 -11.46 -9.51 1.09
N LEU A 231 -10.50 -8.61 1.06
CA LEU A 231 -9.73 -8.25 -0.13
C LEU A 231 -8.24 -8.26 0.23
N THR A 232 -7.47 -9.11 -0.41
CA THR A 232 -6.01 -9.00 -0.40
C THR A 232 -5.58 -8.14 -1.57
N SER A 233 -4.92 -7.04 -1.26
CA SER A 233 -4.41 -6.09 -2.25
C SER A 233 -2.89 -6.19 -2.31
N ASP A 234 -2.38 -6.66 -3.44
CA ASP A 234 -0.97 -6.62 -3.78
C ASP A 234 -0.69 -5.40 -4.65
N GLY A 235 0.42 -4.72 -4.39
CA GLY A 235 0.80 -3.55 -5.15
C GLY A 235 2.30 -3.33 -5.18
N SER A 236 2.77 -2.82 -6.31
CA SER A 236 4.15 -2.35 -6.46
C SER A 236 4.17 -0.86 -6.76
N ALA A 237 5.28 -0.21 -6.43
CA ALA A 237 5.51 1.15 -6.89
C ALA A 237 6.97 1.32 -7.34
N VAL A 238 7.15 2.14 -8.36
CA VAL A 238 8.45 2.66 -8.77
C VAL A 238 8.44 4.15 -8.56
N VAL A 239 9.32 4.63 -7.70
CA VAL A 239 9.40 6.05 -7.34
C VAL A 239 10.80 6.60 -7.54
N PHE A 240 10.87 7.90 -7.80
CA PHE A 240 12.10 8.68 -7.85
C PHE A 240 11.98 9.83 -6.87
N GLY A 241 13.05 10.09 -6.12
CA GLY A 241 13.00 11.08 -5.07
C GLY A 241 14.35 11.66 -4.70
N ALA A 242 14.29 12.54 -3.71
CA ALA A 242 15.48 13.10 -3.10
C ALA A 242 15.35 13.06 -1.57
N SER A 243 16.49 12.92 -0.89
CA SER A 243 16.58 12.94 0.56
C SER A 243 17.70 13.86 1.03
N TYR A 244 17.50 14.44 2.19
CA TYR A 244 18.45 15.27 2.91
C TYR A 244 18.84 14.58 4.21
N SER A 245 20.15 14.44 4.44
CA SER A 245 20.75 13.87 5.67
C SER A 245 21.32 14.98 6.55
N PHE A 246 21.15 14.84 7.85
CA PHE A 246 21.59 15.80 8.87
C PHE A 246 22.87 15.35 9.54
#